data_ebd01e323fa2131b38e495d4295b51fa
#
_entry.id   ebd01e323fa2131b38e495d4295b51fa
#
_cell.length_a   1.000
_cell.length_b   1.000
_cell.length_c   1.000
_cell.angle_alpha   90.00
_cell.angle_beta   90.00
_cell.angle_gamma   90.00
#
_symmetry.space_group_name_H-M   'P 1'
#
loop_
_entity.id
_entity.type
_entity.pdbx_description
1 polymer ?
#
loop_
_entity_poly.entity_id
_entity_poly.type
_entity_poly.pdbx_seq_one_letter_code
_entity_poly.pdbx_strand_id
1 'polypeptide(L)' 'QALIEHDSLISNHCHISTDATINGNVKVEEGCFIGSGSITKEGITVRNNSFIKAGSVIK' A
#
# COMPACT_ATOMS: atom_id res chain seq x y z
N GLN A 1 -7.94 -10.60 -0.44
CA GLN A 1 -7.85 -9.98 -1.75
C GLN A 1 -7.61 -8.49 -1.61
N ALA A 2 -6.56 -7.98 -2.24
CA ALA A 2 -6.21 -6.57 -2.16
C ALA A 2 -6.84 -5.79 -3.31
N LEU A 3 -7.13 -4.52 -3.09
CA LEU A 3 -7.63 -3.62 -4.11
C LEU A 3 -6.59 -2.54 -4.38
N ILE A 4 -6.17 -2.43 -5.63
CA ILE A 4 -5.20 -1.43 -6.05
C ILE A 4 -5.86 -0.56 -7.11
N GLU A 5 -6.04 0.71 -6.79
CA GLU A 5 -6.76 1.63 -7.63
C GLU A 5 -5.90 2.14 -8.79
N HIS A 6 -6.52 2.94 -9.67
CA HIS A 6 -5.88 3.40 -10.89
C HIS A 6 -4.61 4.22 -10.64
N ASP A 7 -3.68 4.11 -11.55
CA ASP A 7 -2.42 4.86 -11.55
C ASP A 7 -1.55 4.66 -10.32
N SER A 8 -1.80 3.60 -9.55
CA SER A 8 -0.94 3.25 -8.43
C SER A 8 0.22 2.41 -8.91
N LEU A 9 1.38 2.57 -8.28
CA LEU A 9 2.60 1.88 -8.66
C LEU A 9 3.12 1.09 -7.48
N ILE A 10 3.21 -0.22 -7.65
CA ILE A 10 3.72 -1.12 -6.62
C ILE A 10 5.07 -1.64 -7.09
N SER A 11 6.12 -1.31 -6.35
CA SER A 11 7.47 -1.72 -6.71
C SER A 11 7.72 -3.18 -6.35
N ASN A 12 8.94 -3.67 -6.67
CA ASN A 12 9.32 -5.06 -6.43
C ASN A 12 9.38 -5.40 -4.96
N HIS A 13 9.19 -6.66 -4.64
CA HIS A 13 9.34 -7.19 -3.29
C HIS A 13 8.38 -6.58 -2.29
N CYS A 14 7.24 -6.06 -2.75
CA CYS A 14 6.20 -5.56 -1.86
C CYS A 14 5.20 -6.67 -1.56
N HIS A 15 4.68 -6.65 -0.34
CA HIS A 15 3.62 -7.56 0.07
C HIS A 15 2.38 -6.75 0.41
N ILE A 16 1.33 -6.93 -0.37
CA ILE A 16 0.05 -6.26 -0.14
C ILE A 16 -0.91 -7.32 0.38
N SER A 17 -1.23 -7.23 1.66
CA SER A 17 -2.02 -8.27 2.31
C SER A 17 -3.50 -8.21 1.95
N THR A 18 -4.23 -9.24 2.39
CA THR A 18 -5.66 -9.41 2.13
C THR A 18 -6.44 -8.17 2.55
N ASP A 19 -7.37 -7.75 1.73
CA ASP A 19 -8.28 -6.63 1.98
C ASP A 19 -7.59 -5.27 2.18
N ALA A 20 -6.31 -5.17 1.87
CA ALA A 20 -5.67 -3.86 1.85
C ALA A 20 -6.17 -3.08 0.64
N THR A 21 -6.29 -1.77 0.79
CA THR A 21 -6.74 -0.89 -0.28
C THR A 21 -5.67 0.15 -0.59
N ILE A 22 -5.19 0.13 -1.81
CA ILE A 22 -4.23 1.11 -2.31
C ILE A 22 -5.00 2.07 -3.21
N ASN A 23 -5.26 3.27 -2.72
CA ASN A 23 -6.05 4.25 -3.46
C ASN A 23 -5.26 4.84 -4.63
N GLY A 24 -5.93 5.65 -5.46
CA GLY A 24 -5.35 6.11 -6.71
C GLY A 24 -4.09 6.94 -6.53
N ASN A 25 -3.19 6.85 -7.49
CA ASN A 25 -1.94 7.61 -7.54
C ASN A 25 -1.03 7.40 -6.34
N VAL A 26 -1.11 6.25 -5.69
CA VAL A 26 -0.22 5.90 -4.58
C VAL A 26 1.00 5.19 -5.15
N LYS A 27 2.17 5.55 -4.65
CA LYS A 27 3.41 4.89 -5.00
C LYS A 27 3.89 4.09 -3.79
N VAL A 28 4.01 2.78 -3.95
CA VAL A 28 4.54 1.91 -2.90
C VAL A 28 5.94 1.50 -3.31
N GLU A 29 6.93 1.99 -2.58
CA GLU A 29 8.33 1.76 -2.91
C GLU A 29 8.77 0.36 -2.50
N GLU A 30 9.98 -0.01 -2.90
CA GLU A 30 10.47 -1.38 -2.81
C GLU A 30 10.50 -1.91 -1.39
N GLY A 31 10.17 -3.19 -1.23
CA GLY A 31 10.33 -3.87 0.05
C GLY A 31 9.28 -3.54 1.10
N CYS A 32 8.17 -2.92 0.72
CA CYS A 32 7.13 -2.55 1.68
C CYS A 32 6.25 -3.74 2.03
N PHE A 33 5.73 -3.72 3.25
CA PHE A 33 4.70 -4.64 3.70
C PHE A 33 3.47 -3.84 4.09
N ILE A 34 2.36 -4.11 3.43
CA ILE A 34 1.08 -3.45 3.72
C ILE A 34 0.16 -4.48 4.37
N GLY A 35 -0.14 -4.28 5.65
CA GLY A 35 -0.92 -5.23 6.42
C GLY A 35 -2.38 -5.32 5.99
N SER A 36 -3.04 -6.41 6.39
CA SER A 36 -4.43 -6.68 6.00
C SER A 36 -5.36 -5.57 6.42
N GLY A 37 -6.27 -5.19 5.54
CA GLY A 37 -7.27 -4.17 5.83
C GLY A 37 -6.73 -2.75 5.91
N SER A 38 -5.46 -2.53 5.60
CA SER A 38 -4.89 -1.18 5.60
C SER A 38 -5.41 -0.38 4.41
N ILE A 39 -5.46 0.93 4.58
CA ILE A 39 -5.92 1.85 3.55
C ILE A 39 -4.91 2.96 3.38
N THR A 40 -4.47 3.21 2.15
CA THR A 40 -3.61 4.35 1.86
C THR A 40 -4.44 5.48 1.27
N LYS A 41 -4.17 6.70 1.72
CA LYS A 41 -4.82 7.87 1.15
C LYS A 41 -4.31 8.09 -0.27
N GLU A 42 -5.17 8.66 -1.12
CA GLU A 42 -4.82 8.95 -2.50
C GLU A 42 -3.60 9.88 -2.58
N GLY A 43 -2.71 9.60 -3.53
CA GLY A 43 -1.60 10.50 -3.87
C GLY A 43 -0.38 10.41 -2.98
N ILE A 44 -0.33 9.49 -2.02
CA ILE A 44 0.83 9.40 -1.13
C ILE A 44 1.89 8.43 -1.64
N THR A 45 3.08 8.52 -1.04
CA THR A 45 4.16 7.58 -1.30
C THR A 45 4.46 6.79 -0.03
N VAL A 46 4.43 5.47 -0.13
CA VAL A 46 4.86 4.58 0.95
C VAL A 46 6.34 4.27 0.72
N ARG A 47 7.18 4.71 1.63
CA ARG A 47 8.64 4.66 1.44
C ARG A 47 9.20 3.26 1.53
N ASN A 48 10.43 3.09 1.02
CA ASN A 48 11.14 1.82 1.01
C ASN A 48 11.08 1.14 2.36
N ASN A 49 10.86 -0.15 2.33
CA ASN A 49 10.94 -1.03 3.50
C ASN A 49 10.00 -0.64 4.64
N SER A 50 8.92 0.07 4.34
CA SER A 50 7.92 0.40 5.35
C SER A 50 7.15 -0.84 5.76
N PHE A 51 6.82 -0.91 7.04
CA PHE A 51 5.96 -1.96 7.57
C PHE A 51 4.68 -1.32 8.07
N ILE A 52 3.59 -1.59 7.40
CA ILE A 52 2.28 -1.01 7.73
C ILE A 52 1.45 -2.07 8.41
N LYS A 53 1.10 -1.83 9.68
CA LYS A 53 0.31 -2.79 10.45
C LYS A 53 -1.06 -3.00 9.85
N ALA A 54 -1.64 -4.16 10.10
CA ALA A 54 -3.01 -4.46 9.69
C ALA A 54 -3.97 -3.40 10.22
N GLY A 55 -4.92 -3.01 9.39
CA GLY A 55 -5.94 -2.04 9.78
C GLY A 55 -5.50 -0.59 9.84
N SER A 56 -4.29 -0.29 9.39
CA SER A 56 -3.78 1.09 9.42
C SER A 56 -4.40 1.95 8.34
N VAL A 57 -4.50 3.24 8.62
CA VAL A 57 -4.88 4.25 7.63
C VAL A 57 -3.68 5.17 7.44
N ILE A 58 -3.15 5.21 6.23
CA ILE A 58 -1.95 6.00 5.93
C ILE A 58 -2.37 7.27 5.21
N LYS A 59 -2.04 8.38 5.80
CA LYS A 59 -2.45 9.67 5.26
C LYS A 59 -1.26 10.48 4.78
#